data_2f69b9d395ec601ed577399e64143a7b
#
_entry.id   2f69b9d395ec601ed577399e64143a7b
#
_cell.length_a   1.000
_cell.length_b   1.000
_cell.length_c   1.000
_cell.angle_alpha   90.00
_cell.angle_beta   90.00
_cell.angle_gamma   90.00
#
_symmetry.space_group_name_H-M   'P 1'
#
loop_
_entity.id
_entity.type
_entity.pdbx_description
1 polymer ?
#
loop_
_entity_poly.entity_id
_entity_poly.type
_entity_poly.pdbx_seq_one_letter_code
_entity_poly.pdbx_strand_id
1 'polypeptide(L)'
;MVRIIIVLSAHAGAGQTTITVNLASALARQGHRVLIAEKGENAKLRAWLGLAQTADNHPTSPDHTSPGTLATRIGPDFWVMGDAERIPPEFAVDYEYIFLLPAIPAGCESLLPRCDRILVCCSLEEKDTARQVIDLDQHLSSLTGSPRPVDLVVMNKINTKEWHNNLECFSLLAEYFGEERIADPLPHCERIHDLPLDSRTVWELSQENLRDAFMRLIEIIKLW
;
A
#
# COMPACT_ATOMS: atom_id res chain seq x y z
N MET A 1 -16.93 -1.23 10.74
CA MET A 1 -16.91 -0.21 9.65
C MET A 1 -15.72 -0.57 8.77
N VAL A 2 -15.87 -0.58 7.45
CA VAL A 2 -14.75 -0.81 6.53
C VAL A 2 -13.78 0.38 6.59
N ARG A 3 -12.49 0.12 6.47
CA ARG A 3 -11.43 1.14 6.32
C ARG A 3 -10.82 1.04 4.93
N ILE A 4 -10.97 2.08 4.14
CA ILE A 4 -10.49 2.13 2.76
C ILE A 4 -9.25 3.02 2.71
N ILE A 5 -8.10 2.41 2.44
CA ILE A 5 -6.79 3.05 2.48
C ILE A 5 -6.20 3.05 1.07
N ILE A 6 -5.95 4.21 0.51
CA ILE A 6 -5.19 4.29 -0.73
C ILE A 6 -3.69 4.33 -0.39
N VAL A 7 -2.93 3.46 -1.03
CA VAL A 7 -1.47 3.44 -0.88
C VAL A 7 -0.86 4.02 -2.16
N LEU A 8 -0.13 5.11 -2.00
CA LEU A 8 0.53 5.82 -3.09
C LEU A 8 2.06 5.73 -2.93
N SER A 9 2.78 5.98 -3.98
CA SER A 9 4.23 6.11 -3.96
C SER A 9 4.66 7.45 -4.50
N ALA A 10 5.63 8.10 -3.84
CA ALA A 10 6.18 9.36 -4.32
C ALA A 10 6.95 9.19 -5.64
N HIS A 11 7.53 8.00 -5.85
CA HIS A 11 8.29 7.65 -7.06
C HIS A 11 8.25 6.14 -7.32
N ALA A 12 8.65 5.73 -8.53
CA ALA A 12 8.74 4.31 -8.88
C ALA A 12 9.77 3.59 -7.98
N GLY A 13 9.45 2.37 -7.56
CA GLY A 13 10.35 1.59 -6.71
C GLY A 13 10.33 1.93 -5.21
N ALA A 14 9.50 2.89 -4.77
CA ALA A 14 9.38 3.27 -3.35
C ALA A 14 8.89 2.13 -2.42
N GLY A 15 8.38 1.03 -2.97
CA GLY A 15 7.95 -0.13 -2.19
C GLY A 15 6.45 -0.24 -1.97
N GLN A 16 5.64 0.50 -2.74
CA GLN A 16 4.18 0.50 -2.64
C GLN A 16 3.58 -0.91 -2.56
N THR A 17 3.88 -1.78 -3.54
CA THR A 17 3.39 -3.17 -3.57
C THR A 17 3.90 -3.98 -2.36
N THR A 18 5.18 -3.82 -2.01
CA THR A 18 5.79 -4.50 -0.87
C THR A 18 5.09 -4.16 0.43
N ILE A 19 4.88 -2.87 0.68
CA ILE A 19 4.21 -2.38 1.89
C ILE A 19 2.77 -2.89 1.93
N THR A 20 2.03 -2.73 0.83
CA THR A 20 0.62 -3.15 0.75
C THR A 20 0.44 -4.65 1.01
N VAL A 21 1.22 -5.51 0.35
CA VAL A 21 1.11 -6.98 0.50
C VAL A 21 1.43 -7.40 1.94
N ASN A 22 2.46 -6.81 2.55
CA ASN A 22 2.85 -7.19 3.91
C ASN A 22 1.88 -6.68 4.98
N LEU A 23 1.31 -5.49 4.82
CA LEU A 23 0.22 -4.99 5.68
C LEU A 23 -1.03 -5.85 5.57
N ALA A 24 -1.48 -6.11 4.35
CA ALA A 24 -2.67 -6.92 4.08
C ALA A 24 -2.52 -8.34 4.62
N SER A 25 -1.37 -8.98 4.38
CA SER A 25 -1.06 -10.31 4.90
C SER A 25 -1.06 -10.37 6.43
N ALA A 26 -0.50 -9.36 7.09
CA ALA A 26 -0.48 -9.32 8.56
C ALA A 26 -1.87 -9.16 9.16
N LEU A 27 -2.67 -8.24 8.63
CA LEU A 27 -4.05 -8.06 9.09
C LEU A 27 -4.89 -9.31 8.87
N ALA A 28 -4.74 -9.96 7.70
CA ALA A 28 -5.42 -11.23 7.43
C ALA A 28 -4.99 -12.35 8.39
N ARG A 29 -3.71 -12.44 8.75
CA ARG A 29 -3.21 -13.39 9.77
C ARG A 29 -3.75 -13.11 11.16
N GLN A 30 -4.17 -11.88 11.45
CA GLN A 30 -4.84 -11.49 12.69
C GLN A 30 -6.36 -11.73 12.64
N GLY A 31 -6.89 -12.31 11.56
CA GLY A 31 -8.30 -12.66 11.38
C GLY A 31 -9.17 -11.52 10.84
N HIS A 32 -8.55 -10.44 10.34
CA HIS A 32 -9.29 -9.37 9.66
C HIS A 32 -9.54 -9.73 8.20
N ARG A 33 -10.72 -9.44 7.69
CA ARG A 33 -11.03 -9.63 6.27
C ARG A 33 -10.46 -8.47 5.44
N VAL A 34 -9.51 -8.77 4.56
CA VAL A 34 -8.70 -7.80 3.83
C VAL A 34 -8.84 -7.98 2.33
N LEU A 35 -9.03 -6.87 1.62
CA LEU A 35 -9.03 -6.79 0.17
C LEU A 35 -7.89 -5.87 -0.31
N ILE A 36 -7.11 -6.31 -1.28
CA ILE A 36 -6.31 -5.41 -2.12
C ILE A 36 -7.05 -5.23 -3.44
N ALA A 37 -7.35 -4.00 -3.81
CA ALA A 37 -7.96 -3.67 -5.08
C ALA A 37 -6.98 -2.79 -5.90
N GLU A 38 -6.52 -3.33 -7.02
CA GLU A 38 -5.61 -2.64 -7.91
C GLU A 38 -6.36 -1.80 -8.95
N LYS A 39 -5.77 -0.67 -9.34
CA LYS A 39 -6.20 0.09 -10.51
C LYS A 39 -5.09 0.10 -11.55
N GLY A 40 -5.39 -0.46 -12.71
CA GLY A 40 -4.41 -0.76 -13.75
C GLY A 40 -3.70 -2.10 -13.50
N GLU A 41 -2.93 -2.56 -14.46
CA GLU A 41 -2.20 -3.82 -14.34
C GLU A 41 -0.98 -3.67 -13.43
N ASN A 42 -1.01 -4.33 -12.28
CA ASN A 42 0.14 -4.44 -11.39
C ASN A 42 0.73 -5.85 -11.48
N ALA A 43 1.57 -6.07 -12.50
CA ALA A 43 2.22 -7.36 -12.73
C ALA A 43 3.03 -7.84 -11.53
N LYS A 44 3.60 -6.92 -10.73
CA LYS A 44 4.36 -7.24 -9.51
C LYS A 44 3.45 -7.81 -8.42
N LEU A 45 2.29 -7.20 -8.20
CA LEU A 45 1.30 -7.69 -7.22
C LEU A 45 0.83 -9.09 -7.60
N ARG A 46 0.46 -9.29 -8.86
CA ARG A 46 -0.01 -10.58 -9.37
C ARG A 46 1.03 -11.67 -9.27
N ALA A 47 2.29 -11.37 -9.68
CA ALA A 47 3.40 -12.30 -9.54
C ALA A 47 3.65 -12.65 -8.07
N TRP A 48 3.64 -11.67 -7.18
CA TRP A 48 3.84 -11.88 -5.74
C TRP A 48 2.80 -12.82 -5.13
N LEU A 49 1.55 -12.66 -5.54
CA LEU A 49 0.44 -13.45 -5.00
C LEU A 49 0.24 -14.79 -5.72
N GLY A 50 1.15 -15.18 -6.61
CA GLY A 50 1.06 -16.42 -7.37
C GLY A 50 -0.10 -16.44 -8.35
N LEU A 51 -0.66 -15.28 -8.69
CA LEU A 51 -1.70 -15.15 -9.69
C LEU A 51 -1.04 -15.17 -11.07
N ALA A 52 -1.07 -16.32 -11.74
CA ALA A 52 -0.56 -16.42 -13.10
C ALA A 52 -1.22 -15.37 -13.99
N GLN A 53 -0.46 -14.85 -14.96
CA GLN A 53 -1.02 -14.07 -16.06
C GLN A 53 -1.88 -15.04 -16.90
N THR A 54 -3.12 -15.24 -16.48
CA THR A 54 -4.10 -15.85 -17.34
C THR A 54 -4.51 -14.77 -18.33
N ALA A 55 -4.00 -14.89 -19.55
CA ALA A 55 -4.29 -13.98 -20.66
C ALA A 55 -5.80 -13.87 -21.00
N ASP A 56 -6.65 -14.59 -20.29
CA ASP A 56 -8.05 -14.78 -20.63
C ASP A 56 -9.05 -14.40 -19.51
N ASN A 57 -8.63 -13.75 -18.43
CA ASN A 57 -9.58 -13.29 -17.41
C ASN A 57 -10.05 -11.83 -17.65
N HIS A 58 -10.45 -11.50 -18.87
CA HIS A 58 -11.59 -10.62 -19.04
C HIS A 58 -12.82 -11.41 -18.60
N PRO A 59 -13.60 -10.93 -17.64
CA PRO A 59 -14.88 -11.57 -17.32
C PRO A 59 -15.80 -11.42 -18.54
N THR A 60 -15.76 -12.42 -19.42
CA THR A 60 -16.71 -12.56 -20.51
C THR A 60 -17.96 -13.23 -19.96
N SER A 61 -18.73 -12.54 -19.17
CA SER A 61 -20.16 -12.77 -19.04
C SER A 61 -20.83 -11.80 -18.06
N PRO A 62 -22.00 -11.25 -18.38
CA PRO A 62 -22.65 -10.26 -17.55
C PRO A 62 -23.58 -10.83 -16.46
N ASP A 63 -23.26 -11.98 -15.91
CA ASP A 63 -24.04 -12.59 -14.81
C ASP A 63 -23.36 -12.29 -13.46
N HIS A 64 -23.42 -11.01 -13.06
CA HIS A 64 -22.67 -10.42 -11.95
C HIS A 64 -23.48 -10.34 -10.65
N THR A 65 -23.96 -11.45 -10.13
CA THR A 65 -24.71 -11.40 -8.86
C THR A 65 -24.05 -12.12 -7.69
N SER A 66 -22.82 -12.63 -7.86
CA SER A 66 -22.10 -13.26 -6.75
C SER A 66 -20.79 -12.53 -6.43
N PRO A 67 -20.55 -12.10 -5.16
CA PRO A 67 -19.31 -11.44 -4.73
C PRO A 67 -18.02 -12.21 -5.09
N GLY A 68 -18.10 -13.51 -5.20
CA GLY A 68 -16.97 -14.39 -5.52
C GLY A 68 -16.40 -14.25 -6.94
N THR A 69 -17.09 -13.54 -7.86
CA THR A 69 -16.60 -13.31 -9.24
C THR A 69 -15.70 -12.08 -9.38
N LEU A 70 -15.75 -11.15 -8.42
CA LEU A 70 -15.03 -9.88 -8.51
C LEU A 70 -13.63 -9.94 -7.88
N ALA A 71 -13.40 -10.81 -6.90
CA ALA A 71 -12.14 -10.91 -6.19
C ALA A 71 -11.62 -12.34 -6.12
N THR A 72 -10.30 -12.51 -6.29
CA THR A 72 -9.61 -13.78 -6.14
C THR A 72 -9.17 -13.95 -4.69
N ARG A 73 -9.52 -15.09 -4.07
CA ARG A 73 -9.10 -15.41 -2.70
C ARG A 73 -7.66 -15.90 -2.71
N ILE A 74 -6.82 -15.27 -1.88
CA ILE A 74 -5.39 -15.60 -1.72
C ILE A 74 -5.15 -16.42 -0.45
N GLY A 75 -5.92 -16.18 0.58
CA GLY A 75 -5.82 -16.87 1.87
C GLY A 75 -7.15 -16.90 2.60
N PRO A 76 -7.19 -17.39 3.84
CA PRO A 76 -8.43 -17.50 4.62
C PRO A 76 -9.23 -16.19 4.66
N ASP A 77 -8.55 -15.08 4.93
CA ASP A 77 -9.17 -13.76 5.09
C ASP A 77 -8.51 -12.69 4.19
N PHE A 78 -7.98 -13.13 3.04
CA PHE A 78 -7.24 -12.29 2.11
C PHE A 78 -7.69 -12.47 0.67
N TRP A 79 -8.07 -11.36 0.02
CA TRP A 79 -8.54 -11.32 -1.36
C TRP A 79 -7.85 -10.23 -2.17
N VAL A 80 -7.84 -10.42 -3.49
CA VAL A 80 -7.34 -9.44 -4.47
C VAL A 80 -8.36 -9.25 -5.58
N MET A 81 -8.54 -8.00 -6.00
CA MET A 81 -9.42 -7.59 -7.08
C MET A 81 -8.66 -6.74 -8.10
N GLY A 82 -8.87 -7.00 -9.39
CA GLY A 82 -8.17 -6.34 -10.49
C GLY A 82 -8.72 -4.99 -10.92
N ASP A 83 -9.83 -4.52 -10.32
CA ASP A 83 -10.44 -3.23 -10.70
C ASP A 83 -11.01 -2.50 -9.49
N ALA A 84 -10.18 -1.62 -8.90
CA ALA A 84 -10.54 -0.83 -7.73
C ALA A 84 -11.72 0.13 -7.97
N GLU A 85 -11.98 0.53 -9.22
CA GLU A 85 -13.09 1.43 -9.55
C GLU A 85 -14.44 0.73 -9.49
N ARG A 86 -14.46 -0.60 -9.62
CA ARG A 86 -15.67 -1.41 -9.66
C ARG A 86 -16.06 -2.06 -8.34
N ILE A 87 -15.47 -1.66 -7.21
CA ILE A 87 -15.89 -2.18 -5.90
C ILE A 87 -17.31 -1.66 -5.62
N PRO A 88 -18.34 -2.53 -5.62
CA PRO A 88 -19.67 -2.10 -5.25
C PRO A 88 -19.73 -1.81 -3.74
N PRO A 89 -20.54 -0.84 -3.28
CA PRO A 89 -20.68 -0.54 -1.86
C PRO A 89 -21.10 -1.76 -1.03
N GLU A 90 -22.00 -2.58 -1.56
CA GLU A 90 -22.48 -3.83 -0.93
C GLU A 90 -21.38 -4.88 -0.78
N PHE A 91 -20.37 -4.88 -1.64
CA PHE A 91 -19.22 -5.77 -1.57
C PHE A 91 -18.18 -5.26 -0.56
N ALA A 92 -18.03 -3.94 -0.46
CA ALA A 92 -17.06 -3.34 0.45
C ALA A 92 -17.33 -3.70 1.92
N VAL A 93 -18.61 -3.87 2.32
CA VAL A 93 -19.00 -4.19 3.70
C VAL A 93 -18.55 -5.58 4.16
N ASP A 94 -18.18 -6.46 3.22
CA ASP A 94 -17.65 -7.78 3.54
C ASP A 94 -16.21 -7.73 4.07
N TYR A 95 -15.54 -6.59 3.97
CA TYR A 95 -14.16 -6.40 4.38
C TYR A 95 -14.04 -5.42 5.55
N GLU A 96 -13.00 -5.59 6.35
CA GLU A 96 -12.62 -4.66 7.41
C GLU A 96 -11.57 -3.66 6.89
N TYR A 97 -10.70 -4.12 6.00
CA TYR A 97 -9.68 -3.29 5.36
C TYR A 97 -9.70 -3.49 3.85
N ILE A 98 -9.66 -2.38 3.12
CA ILE A 98 -9.50 -2.37 1.67
C ILE A 98 -8.30 -1.48 1.34
N PHE A 99 -7.28 -2.06 0.71
CA PHE A 99 -6.15 -1.32 0.20
C PHE A 99 -6.36 -1.04 -1.28
N LEU A 100 -6.46 0.25 -1.64
CA LEU A 100 -6.52 0.68 -3.03
C LEU A 100 -5.09 0.90 -3.53
N LEU A 101 -4.71 0.22 -4.60
CA LEU A 101 -3.36 0.19 -5.13
C LEU A 101 -3.34 0.66 -6.60
N PRO A 102 -3.26 1.97 -6.88
CA PRO A 102 -3.09 2.45 -8.23
C PRO A 102 -1.69 2.12 -8.75
N ALA A 103 -1.60 1.74 -10.03
CA ALA A 103 -0.32 1.40 -10.67
C ALA A 103 0.63 2.60 -10.76
N ILE A 104 0.07 3.80 -10.87
CA ILE A 104 0.80 5.09 -10.89
C ILE A 104 0.02 6.12 -10.09
N PRO A 105 0.69 7.12 -9.46
CA PRO A 105 0.01 8.17 -8.71
C PRO A 105 -0.99 8.98 -9.56
N ALA A 106 -0.63 9.27 -10.82
CA ALA A 106 -1.48 10.02 -11.76
C ALA A 106 -2.79 9.31 -12.15
N GLY A 107 -3.11 8.17 -11.57
CA GLY A 107 -4.37 7.45 -11.81
C GLY A 107 -5.23 7.35 -10.55
N CYS A 108 -4.88 8.07 -9.48
CA CYS A 108 -5.58 7.95 -8.21
C CYS A 108 -6.85 8.80 -8.10
N GLU A 109 -7.08 9.76 -9.00
CA GLU A 109 -8.13 10.78 -8.87
C GLU A 109 -9.53 10.18 -8.68
N SER A 110 -9.85 9.11 -9.42
CA SER A 110 -11.15 8.43 -9.30
C SER A 110 -11.28 7.59 -8.01
N LEU A 111 -10.16 7.27 -7.35
CA LEU A 111 -10.14 6.49 -6.12
C LEU A 111 -10.18 7.38 -4.86
N LEU A 112 -9.68 8.62 -4.94
CA LEU A 112 -9.62 9.55 -3.81
C LEU A 112 -10.97 9.76 -3.10
N PRO A 113 -12.10 9.95 -3.81
CA PRO A 113 -13.41 10.13 -3.14
C PRO A 113 -13.89 8.88 -2.39
N ARG A 114 -13.22 7.74 -2.58
CA ARG A 114 -13.61 6.45 -2.03
C ARG A 114 -12.74 6.01 -0.85
N CYS A 115 -11.62 6.68 -0.62
CA CYS A 115 -10.71 6.33 0.47
C CYS A 115 -10.98 7.16 1.73
N ASP A 116 -10.76 6.51 2.88
CA ASP A 116 -10.83 7.15 4.19
C ASP A 116 -9.47 7.72 4.59
N ARG A 117 -8.37 7.10 4.09
CA ARG A 117 -6.99 7.42 4.45
C ARG A 117 -6.05 7.33 3.25
N ILE A 118 -5.05 8.19 3.26
CA ILE A 118 -3.99 8.24 2.25
C ILE A 118 -2.65 7.94 2.91
N LEU A 119 -2.04 6.82 2.50
CA LEU A 119 -0.69 6.43 2.88
C LEU A 119 0.25 6.66 1.69
N VAL A 120 1.33 7.39 1.91
CA VAL A 120 2.37 7.61 0.89
C VAL A 120 3.65 6.90 1.31
N CYS A 121 4.17 6.02 0.45
CA CYS A 121 5.48 5.42 0.63
C CYS A 121 6.55 6.09 -0.23
N CYS A 122 7.74 6.23 0.34
CA CYS A 122 8.91 6.77 -0.33
C CYS A 122 10.14 5.94 0.01
N SER A 123 11.15 5.95 -0.86
CA SER A 123 12.44 5.27 -0.64
C SER A 123 13.54 6.31 -0.50
N LEU A 124 14.38 6.16 0.50
CA LEU A 124 15.51 7.06 0.72
C LEU A 124 16.73 6.80 -0.19
N GLU A 125 16.63 5.80 -1.07
CA GLU A 125 17.65 5.55 -2.10
C GLU A 125 17.61 6.63 -3.20
N GLU A 126 16.49 7.35 -3.33
CA GLU A 126 16.31 8.40 -4.34
C GLU A 126 16.65 9.78 -3.77
N LYS A 127 17.25 10.61 -4.61
CA LYS A 127 17.48 12.02 -4.28
C LYS A 127 16.16 12.78 -4.28
N ASP A 128 16.10 13.84 -3.51
CA ASP A 128 14.94 14.72 -3.42
C ASP A 128 13.63 14.05 -2.96
N THR A 129 13.72 12.87 -2.33
CA THR A 129 12.57 12.08 -1.88
C THR A 129 11.58 12.92 -1.04
N ALA A 130 12.06 13.71 -0.08
CA ALA A 130 11.18 14.54 0.74
C ALA A 130 10.37 15.51 -0.12
N ARG A 131 11.02 16.14 -1.11
CA ARG A 131 10.36 17.08 -2.02
C ARG A 131 9.30 16.39 -2.86
N GLN A 132 9.60 15.19 -3.41
CA GLN A 132 8.63 14.42 -4.18
C GLN A 132 7.38 14.04 -3.37
N VAL A 133 7.54 13.72 -2.08
CA VAL A 133 6.41 13.46 -1.17
C VAL A 133 5.59 14.71 -0.94
N ILE A 134 6.25 15.87 -0.70
CA ILE A 134 5.59 17.16 -0.50
C ILE A 134 4.85 17.58 -1.77
N ASP A 135 5.47 17.47 -2.94
CA ASP A 135 4.85 17.80 -4.22
C ASP A 135 3.62 16.93 -4.49
N LEU A 136 3.69 15.63 -4.14
CA LEU A 136 2.55 14.72 -4.22
C LEU A 136 1.41 15.15 -3.29
N ASP A 137 1.69 15.51 -2.03
CA ASP A 137 0.67 15.99 -1.09
C ASP A 137 0.00 17.28 -1.60
N GLN A 138 0.78 18.22 -2.13
CA GLN A 138 0.24 19.44 -2.74
C GLN A 138 -0.64 19.16 -3.95
N HIS A 139 -0.24 18.21 -4.79
CA HIS A 139 -1.07 17.76 -5.90
C HIS A 139 -2.38 17.14 -5.41
N LEU A 140 -2.33 16.23 -4.45
CA LEU A 140 -3.52 15.63 -3.82
C LEU A 140 -4.40 16.69 -3.14
N SER A 141 -3.81 17.70 -2.51
CA SER A 141 -4.52 18.84 -1.94
C SER A 141 -5.34 19.58 -3.00
N SER A 142 -4.78 19.78 -4.18
CA SER A 142 -5.50 20.42 -5.31
C SER A 142 -6.68 19.60 -5.82
N LEU A 143 -6.60 18.26 -5.72
CA LEU A 143 -7.66 17.35 -6.16
C LEU A 143 -8.77 17.17 -5.12
N THR A 144 -8.41 17.14 -3.84
CA THR A 144 -9.34 16.83 -2.74
C THR A 144 -9.93 18.07 -2.06
N GLY A 145 -9.28 19.23 -2.22
CA GLY A 145 -9.60 20.44 -1.47
C GLY A 145 -9.17 20.40 0.00
N SER A 146 -8.53 19.30 0.45
CA SER A 146 -7.96 19.20 1.79
C SER A 146 -6.56 19.83 1.82
N PRO A 147 -6.21 20.65 2.82
CA PRO A 147 -4.91 21.33 2.85
C PRO A 147 -3.72 20.38 3.05
N ARG A 148 -3.94 19.21 3.62
CA ARG A 148 -2.93 18.14 3.84
C ARG A 148 -3.61 16.79 3.82
N PRO A 149 -3.85 16.23 2.63
CA PRO A 149 -4.62 15.01 2.46
C PRO A 149 -3.86 13.74 2.86
N VAL A 150 -2.52 13.75 2.87
CA VAL A 150 -1.72 12.58 3.27
C VAL A 150 -1.81 12.37 4.78
N ASP A 151 -2.32 11.21 5.19
CA ASP A 151 -2.47 10.84 6.59
C ASP A 151 -1.19 10.24 7.18
N LEU A 152 -0.42 9.48 6.37
CA LEU A 152 0.79 8.81 6.82
C LEU A 152 1.85 8.71 5.72
N VAL A 153 3.08 9.06 6.06
CA VAL A 153 4.26 8.85 5.23
C VAL A 153 5.05 7.67 5.77
N VAL A 154 5.37 6.72 4.91
CA VAL A 154 6.19 5.53 5.22
C VAL A 154 7.51 5.62 4.48
N MET A 155 8.57 5.91 5.21
CA MET A 155 9.93 5.90 4.70
C MET A 155 10.43 4.45 4.63
N ASN A 156 10.76 3.99 3.43
CA ASN A 156 11.19 2.63 3.16
C ASN A 156 12.68 2.57 2.78
N LYS A 157 13.27 1.39 2.92
CA LYS A 157 14.65 1.07 2.53
C LYS A 157 15.70 1.92 3.26
N ILE A 158 15.46 2.21 4.54
CA ILE A 158 16.44 2.95 5.35
C ILE A 158 17.75 2.18 5.43
N ASN A 159 18.81 2.80 4.93
CA ASN A 159 20.17 2.32 5.07
C ASN A 159 20.85 3.06 6.23
N THR A 160 21.14 2.38 7.31
CA THR A 160 21.78 2.99 8.50
C THR A 160 23.16 3.57 8.22
N LYS A 161 23.81 3.19 7.11
CA LYS A 161 25.09 3.76 6.69
C LYS A 161 24.98 5.16 6.09
N GLU A 162 23.77 5.55 5.68
CA GLU A 162 23.47 6.85 5.06
C GLU A 162 22.75 7.78 6.01
N TRP A 163 23.20 7.81 7.26
CA TRP A 163 22.54 8.53 8.36
C TRP A 163 22.21 9.99 8.04
N HIS A 164 23.15 10.74 7.42
CA HIS A 164 22.93 12.14 7.11
C HIS A 164 21.76 12.38 6.15
N ASN A 165 21.71 11.61 5.05
CA ASN A 165 20.62 11.70 4.07
C ASN A 165 19.29 11.33 4.69
N ASN A 166 19.29 10.27 5.51
CA ASN A 166 18.08 9.81 6.21
C ASN A 166 17.54 10.89 7.16
N LEU A 167 18.42 11.52 7.93
CA LEU A 167 18.06 12.56 8.91
C LEU A 167 17.55 13.82 8.21
N GLU A 168 18.20 14.26 7.14
CA GLU A 168 17.78 15.43 6.37
C GLU A 168 16.38 15.20 5.77
N CYS A 169 16.15 14.06 5.13
CA CYS A 169 14.85 13.72 4.57
C CYS A 169 13.77 13.65 5.66
N PHE A 170 14.06 12.98 6.79
CA PHE A 170 13.14 12.93 7.93
C PHE A 170 12.79 14.33 8.44
N SER A 171 13.80 15.19 8.63
CA SER A 171 13.61 16.55 9.17
C SER A 171 12.70 17.39 8.26
N LEU A 172 12.91 17.33 6.93
CA LEU A 172 12.07 18.03 5.97
C LEU A 172 10.63 17.51 5.97
N LEU A 173 10.45 16.20 6.05
CA LEU A 173 9.10 15.61 6.13
C LEU A 173 8.43 15.93 7.46
N ALA A 174 9.14 15.89 8.58
CA ALA A 174 8.62 16.23 9.89
C ALA A 174 8.23 17.70 10.01
N GLU A 175 9.02 18.60 9.43
CA GLU A 175 8.69 20.04 9.36
C GLU A 175 7.39 20.28 8.57
N TYR A 176 7.19 19.54 7.47
CA TYR A 176 6.03 19.74 6.61
C TYR A 176 4.77 19.03 7.12
N PHE A 177 4.87 17.74 7.50
CA PHE A 177 3.70 16.91 7.88
C PHE A 177 3.42 16.90 9.39
N GLY A 178 4.42 17.12 10.24
CA GLY A 178 4.41 16.76 11.65
C GLY A 178 4.94 15.34 11.87
N GLU A 179 5.62 15.11 12.99
CA GLU A 179 6.21 13.79 13.32
C GLU A 179 5.14 12.69 13.44
N GLU A 180 3.95 13.05 13.88
CA GLU A 180 2.82 12.13 14.08
C GLU A 180 2.28 11.51 12.78
N ARG A 181 2.63 12.11 11.62
CA ARG A 181 2.26 11.58 10.31
C ARG A 181 3.39 10.83 9.62
N ILE A 182 4.48 10.57 10.30
CA ILE A 182 5.60 9.81 9.77
C ILE A 182 5.71 8.51 10.55
N ALA A 183 5.55 7.39 9.85
CA ALA A 183 5.73 6.09 10.45
C ALA A 183 7.21 5.82 10.76
N ASP A 184 7.46 4.92 11.71
CA ASP A 184 8.79 4.38 11.92
C ASP A 184 9.37 3.84 10.60
N PRO A 185 10.62 4.20 10.28
CA PRO A 185 11.20 3.83 9.00
C PRO A 185 11.35 2.32 8.83
N LEU A 186 11.06 1.82 7.63
CA LEU A 186 11.28 0.42 7.28
C LEU A 186 12.74 0.20 6.87
N PRO A 187 13.47 -0.69 7.53
CA PRO A 187 14.88 -0.93 7.24
C PRO A 187 15.07 -1.57 5.85
N HIS A 188 16.20 -1.26 5.22
CA HIS A 188 16.60 -1.92 3.99
C HIS A 188 16.82 -3.43 4.25
N CYS A 189 16.31 -4.25 3.33
CA CYS A 189 16.44 -5.70 3.39
C CYS A 189 16.66 -6.26 1.98
N GLU A 190 17.85 -6.76 1.69
CA GLU A 190 18.17 -7.34 0.39
C GLU A 190 17.25 -8.51 0.02
N ARG A 191 16.90 -9.34 1.00
CA ARG A 191 16.06 -10.53 0.79
C ARG A 191 14.60 -10.22 0.46
N ILE A 192 14.17 -8.95 0.57
CA ILE A 192 12.80 -8.55 0.25
C ILE A 192 12.49 -8.73 -1.24
N HIS A 193 13.52 -8.70 -2.09
CA HIS A 193 13.39 -8.91 -3.53
C HIS A 193 13.08 -10.36 -3.92
N ASP A 194 13.41 -11.31 -3.04
CA ASP A 194 13.17 -12.74 -3.27
C ASP A 194 11.75 -13.15 -2.87
N LEU A 195 11.11 -12.40 -1.98
CA LEU A 195 9.79 -12.75 -1.45
C LEU A 195 8.70 -12.93 -2.52
N PRO A 196 8.61 -12.07 -3.55
CA PRO A 196 7.63 -12.26 -4.62
C PRO A 196 7.82 -13.55 -5.40
N LEU A 197 9.06 -14.03 -5.57
CA LEU A 197 9.36 -15.24 -6.33
C LEU A 197 8.79 -16.50 -5.66
N ASP A 198 8.76 -16.49 -4.33
CA ASP A 198 8.30 -17.60 -3.51
C ASP A 198 6.85 -17.37 -2.98
N SER A 199 6.18 -16.31 -3.40
CA SER A 199 4.88 -15.88 -2.85
C SER A 199 4.90 -15.73 -1.31
N ARG A 200 6.03 -15.29 -0.75
CA ARG A 200 6.28 -15.13 0.69
C ARG A 200 6.15 -13.67 1.11
N THR A 201 6.07 -13.45 2.40
CA THR A 201 5.98 -12.12 3.01
C THR A 201 7.11 -11.92 4.03
N VAL A 202 7.27 -10.70 4.55
CA VAL A 202 8.27 -10.40 5.59
C VAL A 202 8.07 -11.23 6.86
N TRP A 203 6.85 -11.77 7.05
CA TRP A 203 6.50 -12.59 8.22
C TRP A 203 7.19 -13.95 8.24
N GLU A 204 7.68 -14.42 7.09
CA GLU A 204 8.48 -15.64 6.94
C GLU A 204 10.00 -15.39 6.98
N LEU A 205 10.43 -14.13 7.09
CA LEU A 205 11.84 -13.79 7.26
C LEU A 205 12.28 -13.90 8.72
N SER A 206 13.55 -14.22 8.95
CA SER A 206 14.17 -14.22 10.28
C SER A 206 14.59 -12.83 10.78
N GLN A 207 14.34 -11.78 10.00
CA GLN A 207 14.73 -10.40 10.35
C GLN A 207 13.72 -9.76 11.28
N GLU A 208 13.98 -9.79 12.58
CA GLU A 208 13.09 -9.28 13.61
C GLU A 208 12.85 -7.77 13.47
N ASN A 209 13.91 -6.98 13.27
CA ASN A 209 13.81 -5.53 13.13
C ASN A 209 12.86 -5.07 11.99
N LEU A 210 12.85 -5.82 10.88
CA LEU A 210 11.94 -5.54 9.77
C LEU A 210 10.49 -5.89 10.13
N ARG A 211 10.28 -7.06 10.75
CA ARG A 211 8.94 -7.47 11.21
C ARG A 211 8.40 -6.50 12.26
N ASP A 212 9.23 -6.08 13.21
CA ASP A 212 8.84 -5.13 14.26
C ASP A 212 8.46 -3.76 13.67
N ALA A 213 9.20 -3.28 12.66
CA ALA A 213 8.85 -2.05 11.97
C ALA A 213 7.49 -2.16 11.25
N PHE A 214 7.23 -3.28 10.56
CA PHE A 214 5.91 -3.54 9.99
C PHE A 214 4.81 -3.68 11.04
N MET A 215 5.08 -4.31 12.20
CA MET A 215 4.10 -4.42 13.28
C MET A 215 3.71 -3.04 13.82
N ARG A 216 4.67 -2.13 14.04
CA ARG A 216 4.36 -0.75 14.45
C ARG A 216 3.50 -0.02 13.42
N LEU A 217 3.79 -0.20 12.13
CA LEU A 217 2.98 0.37 11.07
C LEU A 217 1.54 -0.19 11.07
N ILE A 218 1.36 -1.49 11.33
CA ILE A 218 0.04 -2.11 11.47
C ILE A 218 -0.72 -1.52 12.65
N GLU A 219 -0.07 -1.31 13.80
CA GLU A 219 -0.73 -0.71 14.96
C GLU A 219 -1.22 0.72 14.65
N ILE A 220 -0.48 1.52 13.89
CA ILE A 220 -0.96 2.82 13.42
C ILE A 220 -2.23 2.67 12.58
N ILE A 221 -2.23 1.74 11.61
CA ILE A 221 -3.37 1.51 10.71
C ILE A 221 -4.61 1.01 11.49
N LYS A 222 -4.42 0.22 12.53
CA LYS A 222 -5.52 -0.26 13.37
C LYS A 222 -6.18 0.84 14.21
N LEU A 223 -5.47 1.92 14.47
CA LEU A 223 -6.01 3.09 15.18
C LEU A 223 -6.88 4.00 14.29
N TRP A 224 -6.81 3.87 12.98
CA TRP A 224 -7.64 4.60 12.02
C TRP A 224 -9.07 4.04 12.00
#